data_75503b06b7f258a6706370811b1ac298
#
_entry.id   75503b06b7f258a6706370811b1ac298
#
_cell.length_a   1.000
_cell.length_b   1.000
_cell.length_c   1.000
_cell.angle_alpha   90.00
_cell.angle_beta   90.00
_cell.angle_gamma   90.00
#
_symmetry.space_group_name_H-M   'P 1'
#
loop_
_entity.id
_entity.type
_entity.pdbx_description
1 polymer ?
#
loop_
_entity_poly.entity_id
_entity_poly.type
_entity_poly.pdbx_seq_one_letter_code
_entity_poly.pdbx_strand_id
1 'polypeptide(L)'
;HTPLFPELQITQEYLGRSVSLVYLLPMWRKTFLDFDTYCNGKGSTVSNIIAGKTFPSRMLGMAGVGNIGRSRNWTAHHFAQANWYAFGRLAWNPEESTESITSDWIKSTWNCDEATLEVIRQMMMPTWESFVCAHAPYSLGFTVKREDHYTAGFEQRANKEWHVSKESIGTDRTTKGTNYVSQYFKYNKDIFNSLSQCPELYLLCFHNVPWSHKMKSGKSLREEFKSNLKRGIEQVDVNIGLWKSIRNKIDPVRYEEVLESLYKEQRDTKVFYQAALNFFSQYW
;
A
#
# COMPACT_ATOMS: atom_id res chain seq x y z
N HIS A 1 -3.43 -31.95 1.29
CA HIS A 1 -3.30 -30.49 1.24
C HIS A 1 -1.86 -30.12 1.58
N THR A 2 -1.26 -29.26 0.78
CA THR A 2 0.07 -28.70 1.04
C THR A 2 -0.05 -27.58 2.06
N PRO A 3 0.77 -27.55 3.14
CA PRO A 3 0.82 -26.41 4.04
C PRO A 3 1.16 -25.13 3.29
N LEU A 4 0.47 -24.04 3.63
CA LEU A 4 0.72 -22.72 3.04
C LEU A 4 1.47 -21.84 4.05
N PHE A 5 2.62 -21.32 3.64
CA PHE A 5 3.39 -20.31 4.36
C PHE A 5 3.55 -19.09 3.46
N PRO A 6 2.65 -18.11 3.58
CA PRO A 6 2.83 -16.87 2.84
C PRO A 6 4.04 -16.10 3.36
N GLU A 7 4.70 -15.41 2.45
CA GLU A 7 5.81 -14.51 2.75
C GLU A 7 5.35 -13.07 2.55
N LEU A 8 5.54 -12.23 3.56
CA LEU A 8 5.30 -10.80 3.48
C LEU A 8 6.62 -10.03 3.39
N GLN A 9 6.70 -9.10 2.47
CA GLN A 9 7.77 -8.11 2.47
C GLN A 9 7.51 -7.08 3.56
N ILE A 10 8.40 -7.04 4.57
CA ILE A 10 8.27 -6.14 5.71
C ILE A 10 8.81 -4.76 5.38
N THR A 11 9.83 -4.68 4.54
CA THR A 11 10.37 -3.40 4.06
C THR A 11 9.55 -2.87 2.90
N GLN A 12 9.45 -1.56 2.81
CA GLN A 12 8.65 -0.86 1.81
C GLN A 12 9.44 -0.60 0.50
N GLU A 13 10.04 -1.64 -0.09
CA GLU A 13 10.97 -1.53 -1.22
C GLU A 13 10.40 -0.73 -2.40
N TYR A 14 9.17 -1.04 -2.82
CA TYR A 14 8.45 -0.35 -3.90
C TYR A 14 7.50 0.73 -3.39
N LEU A 15 7.42 0.93 -2.08
CA LEU A 15 6.52 1.84 -1.42
C LEU A 15 7.30 2.94 -0.69
N GLY A 16 8.18 3.64 -1.41
CA GLY A 16 8.94 4.76 -0.87
C GLY A 16 10.28 4.40 -0.21
N ARG A 17 10.65 3.12 -0.20
CA ARG A 17 11.90 2.62 0.41
C ARG A 17 12.09 3.12 1.85
N SER A 18 13.28 3.63 2.16
CA SER A 18 13.62 4.21 3.46
C SER A 18 13.29 5.71 3.58
N VAL A 19 12.64 6.29 2.58
CA VAL A 19 12.38 7.74 2.51
C VAL A 19 11.00 8.08 3.03
N SER A 20 9.97 7.41 2.49
CA SER A 20 8.58 7.73 2.80
C SER A 20 8.09 7.00 4.04
N LEU A 21 7.20 7.66 4.79
CA LEU A 21 6.44 7.00 5.85
C LEU A 21 5.32 6.18 5.21
N VAL A 22 5.48 4.86 5.20
CA VAL A 22 4.42 3.95 4.73
C VAL A 22 4.20 2.84 5.74
N TYR A 23 3.07 2.89 6.44
CA TYR A 23 2.67 1.86 7.39
C TYR A 23 1.93 0.74 6.68
N LEU A 24 2.50 -0.45 6.67
CA LEU A 24 2.04 -1.57 5.85
C LEU A 24 0.92 -2.39 6.48
N LEU A 25 0.71 -2.32 7.78
CA LEU A 25 -0.31 -3.13 8.46
C LEU A 25 -1.72 -2.97 7.87
N PRO A 26 -2.23 -1.74 7.63
CA PRO A 26 -3.54 -1.59 7.00
C PRO A 26 -3.60 -2.19 5.59
N MET A 27 -2.50 -2.10 4.83
CA MET A 27 -2.38 -2.73 3.51
C MET A 27 -2.45 -4.26 3.62
N TRP A 28 -1.64 -4.86 4.50
CA TRP A 28 -1.63 -6.32 4.68
C TRP A 28 -2.99 -6.85 5.11
N ARG A 29 -3.70 -6.14 5.98
CA ARG A 29 -5.08 -6.48 6.33
C ARG A 29 -5.97 -6.45 5.10
N LYS A 30 -6.13 -5.27 4.50
CA LYS A 30 -7.11 -5.00 3.45
C LYS A 30 -6.87 -5.79 2.17
N THR A 31 -5.60 -5.97 1.77
CA THR A 31 -5.27 -6.56 0.46
C THR A 31 -4.87 -8.03 0.52
N PHE A 32 -4.58 -8.56 1.70
CA PHE A 32 -4.04 -9.90 1.84
C PHE A 32 -4.72 -10.70 2.96
N LEU A 33 -4.52 -10.37 4.24
CA LEU A 33 -4.94 -11.22 5.35
C LEU A 33 -6.47 -11.39 5.45
N ASP A 34 -7.22 -10.32 5.25
CA ASP A 34 -8.68 -10.32 5.32
C ASP A 34 -9.34 -10.63 3.97
N PHE A 35 -8.51 -10.86 2.93
CA PHE A 35 -9.01 -11.26 1.62
C PHE A 35 -9.60 -12.65 1.68
N ASP A 36 -10.90 -12.78 1.33
CA ASP A 36 -11.59 -14.05 1.26
C ASP A 36 -11.28 -14.76 -0.06
N THR A 37 -10.58 -15.88 0.03
CA THR A 37 -10.20 -16.67 -1.15
C THR A 37 -11.36 -17.46 -1.73
N TYR A 38 -12.40 -17.72 -0.93
CA TYR A 38 -13.51 -18.62 -1.25
C TYR A 38 -13.07 -20.05 -1.59
N CYS A 39 -11.86 -20.46 -1.22
CA CYS A 39 -11.33 -21.79 -1.53
C CYS A 39 -12.11 -22.92 -0.86
N ASN A 40 -12.78 -22.65 0.26
CA ASN A 40 -13.67 -23.56 0.97
C ASN A 40 -14.98 -22.84 1.37
N GLY A 41 -15.54 -22.05 0.44
CA GLY A 41 -16.70 -21.21 0.68
C GLY A 41 -16.37 -19.87 1.36
N LYS A 42 -17.42 -19.12 1.69
CA LYS A 42 -17.31 -17.81 2.34
C LYS A 42 -16.62 -17.94 3.72
N GLY A 43 -15.74 -16.99 4.02
CA GLY A 43 -14.96 -16.98 5.26
C GLY A 43 -13.60 -17.68 5.16
N SER A 44 -13.23 -18.18 3.97
CA SER A 44 -11.89 -18.74 3.71
C SER A 44 -10.87 -17.61 3.51
N THR A 45 -10.74 -16.71 4.49
CA THR A 45 -9.75 -15.64 4.44
C THR A 45 -8.34 -16.21 4.54
N VAL A 46 -7.35 -15.46 4.03
CA VAL A 46 -5.94 -15.84 4.18
C VAL A 46 -5.59 -16.01 5.67
N SER A 47 -6.05 -15.11 6.54
CA SER A 47 -5.90 -15.24 8.01
C SER A 47 -6.44 -16.57 8.54
N ASN A 48 -7.66 -16.97 8.13
CA ASN A 48 -8.26 -18.22 8.58
C ASN A 48 -7.52 -19.46 8.04
N ILE A 49 -6.95 -19.36 6.84
CA ILE A 49 -6.16 -20.45 6.25
C ILE A 49 -4.86 -20.63 7.04
N ILE A 50 -4.10 -19.55 7.27
CA ILE A 50 -2.83 -19.62 8.01
C ILE A 50 -2.99 -19.88 9.51
N ALA A 51 -4.17 -19.61 10.08
CA ALA A 51 -4.52 -19.97 11.45
C ALA A 51 -5.06 -21.40 11.59
N GLY A 52 -5.17 -22.18 10.50
CA GLY A 52 -5.66 -23.55 10.52
C GLY A 52 -7.18 -23.69 10.70
N LYS A 53 -7.93 -22.60 10.61
CA LYS A 53 -9.40 -22.62 10.77
C LYS A 53 -10.12 -23.15 9.55
N THR A 54 -9.62 -22.84 8.35
CA THR A 54 -10.18 -23.35 7.09
C THR A 54 -9.73 -24.79 6.82
N PHE A 55 -8.45 -25.07 7.00
CA PHE A 55 -7.86 -26.40 6.78
C PHE A 55 -6.94 -26.73 7.96
N PRO A 56 -7.33 -27.68 8.83
CA PRO A 56 -6.49 -28.09 9.95
C PRO A 56 -5.12 -28.60 9.47
N SER A 57 -4.06 -28.05 9.99
CA SER A 57 -2.69 -28.47 9.72
C SER A 57 -1.82 -28.24 10.97
N ARG A 58 -0.76 -29.06 11.11
CA ARG A 58 0.25 -28.87 12.16
C ARG A 58 1.37 -27.91 11.74
N MET A 59 1.48 -27.63 10.46
CA MET A 59 2.51 -26.75 9.87
C MET A 59 1.82 -25.56 9.23
N LEU A 60 1.68 -24.51 9.99
CA LEU A 60 1.05 -23.26 9.58
C LEU A 60 1.92 -22.10 10.05
N GLY A 61 1.92 -21.03 9.31
CA GLY A 61 2.67 -19.86 9.69
C GLY A 61 2.78 -18.84 8.57
N MET A 62 3.54 -17.81 8.86
CA MET A 62 3.81 -16.70 7.94
C MET A 62 5.28 -16.34 8.05
N ALA A 63 5.95 -16.19 6.91
CA ALA A 63 7.33 -15.72 6.83
C ALA A 63 7.37 -14.23 6.52
N GLY A 64 8.42 -13.57 6.97
CA GLY A 64 8.67 -12.16 6.64
C GLY A 64 10.07 -11.97 6.11
N VAL A 65 10.20 -11.17 5.05
CA VAL A 65 11.48 -10.82 4.46
C VAL A 65 11.67 -9.31 4.46
N GLY A 66 12.88 -8.87 4.69
CA GLY A 66 13.21 -7.46 4.63
C GLY A 66 14.69 -7.17 4.73
N ASN A 67 15.11 -6.13 4.03
CA ASN A 67 16.44 -5.57 4.14
C ASN A 67 16.40 -4.39 5.12
N ILE A 68 17.07 -4.54 6.26
CA ILE A 68 17.13 -3.50 7.31
C ILE A 68 18.18 -2.41 7.01
N GLY A 69 19.00 -2.57 5.98
CA GLY A 69 20.07 -1.65 5.68
C GLY A 69 21.14 -1.56 6.77
N ARG A 70 21.77 -0.37 6.91
CA ARG A 70 22.84 -0.11 7.90
C ARG A 70 22.48 0.97 8.90
N SER A 71 21.27 1.49 8.89
CA SER A 71 20.81 2.54 9.79
C SER A 71 20.52 1.98 11.18
N ARG A 72 20.76 2.78 12.23
CA ARG A 72 20.45 2.40 13.63
C ARG A 72 18.96 2.18 13.85
N ASN A 73 18.10 2.90 13.15
CA ASN A 73 16.65 2.81 13.28
C ASN A 73 16.02 1.86 12.25
N TRP A 74 16.80 0.95 11.69
CA TRP A 74 16.38 0.03 10.63
C TRP A 74 15.76 0.78 9.44
N THR A 75 16.08 0.43 8.22
CA THR A 75 15.54 1.07 7.03
C THR A 75 15.58 2.62 7.01
N ALA A 76 16.38 3.28 7.88
CA ALA A 76 16.61 4.72 7.96
C ALA A 76 15.37 5.61 8.23
N HIS A 77 14.26 5.03 8.68
CA HIS A 77 13.05 5.76 9.06
C HIS A 77 12.48 5.21 10.37
N HIS A 78 12.24 6.07 11.37
CA HIS A 78 11.73 5.62 12.67
C HIS A 78 10.44 4.81 12.56
N PHE A 79 9.53 5.21 11.69
CA PHE A 79 8.25 4.51 11.49
C PHE A 79 8.37 3.18 10.72
N ALA A 80 9.49 2.90 10.07
CA ALA A 80 9.70 1.59 9.42
C ALA A 80 9.73 0.44 10.44
N GLN A 81 10.13 0.72 11.68
CA GLN A 81 10.07 -0.27 12.78
C GLN A 81 8.65 -0.74 13.09
N ALA A 82 7.63 0.12 12.86
CA ALA A 82 6.22 -0.25 13.04
C ALA A 82 5.82 -1.43 12.16
N ASN A 83 6.37 -1.52 10.94
CA ASN A 83 6.10 -2.63 10.02
C ASN A 83 6.65 -3.95 10.57
N TRP A 84 7.84 -3.94 11.16
CA TRP A 84 8.43 -5.13 11.81
C TRP A 84 7.64 -5.56 13.03
N TYR A 85 7.27 -4.60 13.88
CA TYR A 85 6.43 -4.88 15.05
C TYR A 85 5.09 -5.47 14.63
N ALA A 86 4.43 -4.86 13.67
CA ALA A 86 3.14 -5.33 13.15
C ALA A 86 3.25 -6.74 12.54
N PHE A 87 4.30 -7.01 11.76
CA PHE A 87 4.53 -8.35 11.22
C PHE A 87 4.67 -9.39 12.33
N GLY A 88 5.49 -9.13 13.35
CA GLY A 88 5.67 -10.07 14.48
C GLY A 88 4.37 -10.35 15.23
N ARG A 89 3.54 -9.32 15.47
CA ARG A 89 2.23 -9.47 16.11
C ARG A 89 1.27 -10.31 15.26
N LEU A 90 1.19 -10.03 13.96
CA LEU A 90 0.34 -10.77 13.02
C LEU A 90 0.80 -12.21 12.81
N ALA A 91 2.12 -12.47 12.79
CA ALA A 91 2.66 -13.82 12.69
C ALA A 91 2.32 -14.67 13.92
N TRP A 92 2.23 -14.04 15.09
CA TRP A 92 1.81 -14.67 16.34
C TRP A 92 0.29 -14.84 16.41
N ASN A 93 -0.45 -13.77 16.10
CA ASN A 93 -1.90 -13.76 16.10
C ASN A 93 -2.45 -13.02 14.87
N PRO A 94 -2.81 -13.72 13.79
CA PRO A 94 -3.29 -13.10 12.56
C PRO A 94 -4.67 -12.43 12.69
N GLU A 95 -5.35 -12.58 13.83
CA GLU A 95 -6.65 -11.95 14.10
C GLU A 95 -6.54 -10.68 14.93
N GLU A 96 -5.35 -10.35 15.40
CA GLU A 96 -5.18 -9.15 16.22
C GLU A 96 -5.54 -7.88 15.45
N SER A 97 -6.24 -6.95 16.11
CA SER A 97 -6.73 -5.75 15.45
C SER A 97 -5.61 -4.78 15.08
N THR A 98 -5.80 -4.09 13.96
CA THR A 98 -4.89 -3.04 13.51
C THR A 98 -4.71 -1.95 14.57
N GLU A 99 -5.79 -1.57 15.24
CA GLU A 99 -5.82 -0.54 16.28
C GLU A 99 -4.99 -0.93 17.50
N SER A 100 -5.11 -2.19 17.95
CA SER A 100 -4.32 -2.71 19.09
C SER A 100 -2.84 -2.68 18.77
N ILE A 101 -2.44 -3.29 17.65
CA ILE A 101 -1.04 -3.37 17.22
C ILE A 101 -0.44 -1.96 17.08
N THR A 102 -1.16 -1.05 16.43
CA THR A 102 -0.70 0.32 16.19
C THR A 102 -0.52 1.08 17.50
N SER A 103 -1.51 1.03 18.39
CA SER A 103 -1.48 1.73 19.67
C SER A 103 -0.35 1.22 20.59
N ASP A 104 -0.16 -0.09 20.63
CA ASP A 104 0.90 -0.71 21.42
C ASP A 104 2.30 -0.32 20.92
N TRP A 105 2.49 -0.31 19.59
CA TRP A 105 3.74 0.15 19.01
C TRP A 105 4.03 1.62 19.33
N ILE A 106 3.01 2.49 19.18
CA ILE A 106 3.16 3.93 19.46
C ILE A 106 3.53 4.14 20.92
N LYS A 107 2.79 3.53 21.88
CA LYS A 107 3.05 3.64 23.32
C LYS A 107 4.45 3.17 23.67
N SER A 108 4.85 2.02 23.17
CA SER A 108 6.16 1.42 23.45
C SER A 108 7.33 2.22 22.85
N THR A 109 7.10 2.87 21.70
CA THR A 109 8.15 3.56 20.97
C THR A 109 8.32 5.01 21.40
N TRP A 110 7.22 5.73 21.62
CA TRP A 110 7.25 7.17 21.83
C TRP A 110 7.04 7.60 23.27
N ASN A 111 6.61 6.70 24.16
CA ASN A 111 6.33 6.97 25.57
C ASN A 111 5.51 8.26 25.76
N CYS A 112 4.38 8.37 25.06
CA CYS A 112 3.59 9.58 24.95
C CYS A 112 2.22 9.45 25.62
N ASP A 113 1.59 10.60 25.87
CA ASP A 113 0.20 10.67 26.35
C ASP A 113 -0.81 10.25 25.24
N GLU A 114 -2.05 10.00 25.63
CA GLU A 114 -3.10 9.51 24.71
C GLU A 114 -3.40 10.48 23.55
N ALA A 115 -3.34 11.80 23.83
CA ALA A 115 -3.54 12.81 22.79
C ALA A 115 -2.45 12.78 21.74
N THR A 116 -1.19 12.62 22.15
CA THR A 116 -0.06 12.47 21.26
C THR A 116 -0.10 11.15 20.48
N LEU A 117 -0.50 10.06 21.14
CA LEU A 117 -0.73 8.77 20.50
C LEU A 117 -1.72 8.91 19.33
N GLU A 118 -2.83 9.59 19.57
CA GLU A 118 -3.87 9.77 18.55
C GLU A 118 -3.35 10.57 17.34
N VAL A 119 -2.56 11.62 17.56
CA VAL A 119 -1.92 12.37 16.47
C VAL A 119 -0.99 11.48 15.65
N ILE A 120 -0.15 10.65 16.30
CA ILE A 120 0.76 9.73 15.61
C ILE A 120 -0.05 8.68 14.83
N ARG A 121 -1.12 8.15 15.40
CA ARG A 121 -2.01 7.18 14.74
C ARG A 121 -2.67 7.78 13.50
N GLN A 122 -3.20 9.01 13.59
CA GLN A 122 -3.76 9.72 12.45
C GLN A 122 -2.75 9.95 11.33
N MET A 123 -1.49 10.17 11.69
CA MET A 123 -0.41 10.32 10.72
C MET A 123 -0.08 9.00 10.03
N MET A 124 -0.02 7.88 10.77
CA MET A 124 0.43 6.58 10.26
C MET A 124 -0.61 5.87 9.38
N MET A 125 -1.85 5.81 9.86
CA MET A 125 -2.88 4.92 9.30
C MET A 125 -3.19 5.13 7.81
N PRO A 126 -3.26 6.37 7.27
CA PRO A 126 -3.60 6.59 5.86
C PRO A 126 -2.39 6.49 4.91
N THR A 127 -1.18 6.26 5.42
CA THR A 127 0.05 6.47 4.63
C THR A 127 0.20 5.56 3.42
N TRP A 128 -0.14 4.28 3.53
CA TRP A 128 -0.02 3.37 2.38
C TRP A 128 -1.02 3.72 1.27
N GLU A 129 -2.27 4.05 1.61
CA GLU A 129 -3.27 4.48 0.63
C GLU A 129 -2.86 5.78 -0.05
N SER A 130 -2.36 6.73 0.72
CA SER A 130 -1.87 8.01 0.22
C SER A 130 -0.67 7.84 -0.70
N PHE A 131 0.27 6.98 -0.33
CA PHE A 131 1.42 6.65 -1.17
C PHE A 131 0.99 6.01 -2.49
N VAL A 132 0.10 5.00 -2.44
CA VAL A 132 -0.43 4.35 -3.65
C VAL A 132 -1.20 5.35 -4.52
N CYS A 133 -1.99 6.24 -3.94
CA CYS A 133 -2.67 7.29 -4.69
C CYS A 133 -1.70 8.20 -5.46
N ALA A 134 -0.57 8.56 -4.84
CA ALA A 134 0.45 9.41 -5.49
C ALA A 134 1.25 8.67 -6.57
N HIS A 135 1.50 7.38 -6.40
CA HIS A 135 2.48 6.65 -7.19
C HIS A 135 1.85 5.64 -8.16
N ALA A 136 0.80 4.93 -7.74
CA ALA A 136 0.17 3.87 -8.53
C ALA A 136 -1.37 3.85 -8.36
N PRO A 137 -2.09 4.92 -8.75
CA PRO A 137 -3.54 5.00 -8.56
C PRO A 137 -4.27 3.77 -9.13
N TYR A 138 -5.25 3.27 -8.38
CA TYR A 138 -6.09 2.12 -8.78
C TYR A 138 -5.30 0.85 -9.09
N SER A 139 -4.16 0.65 -8.44
CA SER A 139 -3.24 -0.49 -8.64
C SER A 139 -2.74 -0.59 -10.09
N LEU A 140 -2.35 0.56 -10.69
CA LEU A 140 -1.83 0.60 -12.06
C LEU A 140 -0.65 -0.36 -12.31
N GLY A 141 0.04 -0.78 -11.27
CA GLY A 141 1.22 -1.62 -11.36
C GLY A 141 2.50 -0.82 -11.11
N PHE A 142 3.63 -1.35 -11.53
CA PHE A 142 4.91 -0.70 -11.29
C PHE A 142 5.03 0.60 -12.08
N THR A 143 5.31 1.69 -11.39
CA THR A 143 5.47 3.04 -11.96
C THR A 143 6.88 3.60 -11.72
N VAL A 144 7.68 2.86 -10.96
CA VAL A 144 9.06 3.21 -10.61
C VAL A 144 10.07 2.57 -11.54
N LYS A 145 11.27 3.15 -11.64
CA LYS A 145 12.38 2.59 -12.41
C LYS A 145 12.76 1.20 -11.92
N ARG A 146 13.32 0.40 -12.83
CA ARG A 146 13.79 -0.96 -12.52
C ARG A 146 15.07 -0.95 -11.70
N GLU A 147 15.91 0.04 -11.90
CA GLU A 147 17.25 0.11 -11.32
C GLU A 147 17.23 0.50 -9.83
N ASP A 148 16.28 1.33 -9.43
CA ASP A 148 16.24 1.85 -8.05
C ASP A 148 14.95 1.55 -7.29
N HIS A 149 13.88 1.07 -7.95
CA HIS A 149 12.57 0.77 -7.37
C HIS A 149 11.92 1.96 -6.62
N TYR A 150 12.28 3.19 -6.98
CA TYR A 150 11.88 4.36 -6.22
C TYR A 150 11.54 5.58 -7.08
N THR A 151 12.42 5.98 -8.00
CA THR A 151 12.17 7.14 -8.86
C THR A 151 11.17 6.83 -9.95
N ALA A 152 10.47 7.84 -10.45
CA ALA A 152 9.48 7.67 -11.51
C ALA A 152 10.08 7.03 -12.76
N GLY A 153 9.44 5.96 -13.25
CA GLY A 153 9.89 5.14 -14.36
C GLY A 153 8.79 4.86 -15.39
N PHE A 154 7.86 5.79 -15.57
CA PHE A 154 6.69 5.59 -16.44
C PHE A 154 7.06 5.17 -17.86
N GLU A 155 8.09 5.77 -18.46
CA GLU A 155 8.58 5.45 -19.82
C GLU A 155 9.17 4.05 -19.93
N GLN A 156 9.73 3.53 -18.83
CA GLN A 156 10.27 2.18 -18.79
C GLN A 156 9.18 1.11 -18.67
N ARG A 157 8.03 1.47 -18.09
CA ARG A 157 6.96 0.55 -17.70
C ARG A 157 5.77 0.57 -18.65
N ALA A 158 5.40 1.76 -19.14
CA ALA A 158 4.26 1.95 -20.04
C ALA A 158 4.38 1.10 -21.31
N ASN A 159 3.28 0.48 -21.70
CA ASN A 159 3.16 -0.43 -22.86
C ASN A 159 4.13 -1.64 -22.83
N LYS A 160 4.67 -1.96 -21.63
CA LYS A 160 5.44 -3.18 -21.36
C LYS A 160 4.83 -3.97 -20.20
N GLU A 161 4.44 -3.28 -19.14
CA GLU A 161 3.85 -3.88 -17.94
C GLU A 161 2.40 -3.51 -17.76
N TRP A 162 2.00 -2.34 -18.24
CA TRP A 162 0.62 -1.85 -18.31
C TRP A 162 0.44 -0.99 -19.55
N HIS A 163 -0.75 -1.02 -20.12
CA HIS A 163 -1.07 -0.26 -21.32
C HIS A 163 -1.46 1.18 -21.00
N VAL A 164 -1.09 2.12 -21.88
CA VAL A 164 -1.61 3.48 -21.89
C VAL A 164 -1.71 4.01 -23.31
N SER A 165 -2.86 4.63 -23.61
CA SER A 165 -3.14 5.32 -24.86
C SER A 165 -3.99 6.58 -24.57
N LYS A 166 -4.36 7.32 -25.60
CA LYS A 166 -5.32 8.45 -25.47
C LYS A 166 -6.72 7.98 -25.06
N GLU A 167 -7.04 6.73 -25.30
CA GLU A 167 -8.36 6.14 -25.05
C GLU A 167 -8.44 5.50 -23.65
N SER A 168 -7.37 4.81 -23.20
CA SER A 168 -7.46 3.92 -22.04
C SER A 168 -6.13 3.71 -21.32
N ILE A 169 -6.23 3.15 -20.10
CA ILE A 169 -5.08 2.79 -19.25
C ILE A 169 -5.37 1.51 -18.46
N GLY A 170 -4.32 0.78 -18.11
CA GLY A 170 -4.37 -0.40 -17.23
C GLY A 170 -3.96 -1.69 -17.93
N THR A 171 -4.17 -2.81 -17.27
CA THR A 171 -3.77 -4.14 -17.78
C THR A 171 -5.00 -5.04 -17.90
N ASP A 172 -5.27 -5.59 -19.08
CA ASP A 172 -6.36 -6.56 -19.21
C ASP A 172 -5.92 -7.96 -18.76
N ARG A 173 -6.27 -8.28 -17.51
CA ARG A 173 -6.06 -9.59 -16.90
C ARG A 173 -7.33 -10.45 -16.86
N THR A 174 -8.39 -9.99 -17.52
CA THR A 174 -9.66 -10.72 -17.65
C THR A 174 -9.51 -11.94 -18.55
N THR A 175 -10.57 -12.75 -18.65
CA THR A 175 -10.63 -13.90 -19.58
C THR A 175 -10.49 -13.50 -21.05
N LYS A 176 -10.71 -12.22 -21.40
CA LYS A 176 -10.53 -11.68 -22.75
C LYS A 176 -9.09 -11.22 -23.03
N GLY A 177 -8.34 -10.88 -21.99
CA GLY A 177 -6.94 -10.49 -22.06
C GLY A 177 -5.98 -11.65 -21.74
N THR A 178 -5.16 -11.48 -20.70
CA THR A 178 -4.16 -12.52 -20.32
C THR A 178 -4.75 -13.72 -19.59
N ASN A 179 -6.04 -13.70 -19.28
CA ASN A 179 -6.75 -14.74 -18.52
C ASN A 179 -6.17 -15.03 -17.12
N TYR A 180 -5.48 -14.09 -16.54
CA TYR A 180 -4.89 -14.24 -15.20
C TYR A 180 -5.96 -14.52 -14.12
N VAL A 181 -7.18 -13.97 -14.29
CA VAL A 181 -8.29 -14.18 -13.36
C VAL A 181 -8.71 -15.64 -13.22
N SER A 182 -8.37 -16.52 -14.16
CA SER A 182 -8.74 -17.93 -14.13
C SER A 182 -8.05 -18.74 -13.03
N GLN A 183 -7.01 -18.22 -12.39
CA GLN A 183 -6.36 -18.84 -11.24
C GLN A 183 -7.15 -18.69 -9.94
N TYR A 184 -8.09 -17.74 -9.87
CA TYR A 184 -8.91 -17.54 -8.68
C TYR A 184 -10.09 -18.49 -8.61
N PHE A 185 -10.55 -18.78 -7.41
CA PHE A 185 -11.83 -19.48 -7.22
C PHE A 185 -12.98 -18.68 -7.84
N LYS A 186 -14.02 -19.41 -8.24
CA LYS A 186 -15.10 -18.89 -9.09
C LYS A 186 -15.63 -17.53 -8.65
N TYR A 187 -15.89 -17.33 -7.37
CA TYR A 187 -16.42 -16.07 -6.86
C TYR A 187 -15.51 -14.88 -7.16
N ASN A 188 -14.23 -14.97 -6.80
CA ASN A 188 -13.25 -13.93 -7.05
C ASN A 188 -12.94 -13.76 -8.55
N LYS A 189 -12.89 -14.89 -9.29
CA LYS A 189 -12.77 -14.84 -10.74
C LYS A 189 -13.87 -14.00 -11.37
N ASP A 190 -15.13 -14.25 -11.00
CA ASP A 190 -16.27 -13.52 -11.58
C ASP A 190 -16.21 -12.02 -11.25
N ILE A 191 -15.87 -11.65 -10.01
CA ILE A 191 -15.73 -10.27 -9.58
C ILE A 191 -14.61 -9.56 -10.36
N PHE A 192 -13.40 -10.13 -10.39
CA PHE A 192 -12.26 -9.50 -11.07
C PHE A 192 -12.35 -9.53 -12.59
N ASN A 193 -13.15 -10.44 -13.16
CA ASN A 193 -13.42 -10.48 -14.60
C ASN A 193 -14.43 -9.41 -15.06
N SER A 194 -15.21 -8.87 -14.14
CA SER A 194 -16.26 -7.90 -14.42
C SER A 194 -15.81 -6.48 -14.12
N LEU A 195 -15.76 -5.60 -15.13
CA LEU A 195 -15.38 -4.19 -14.94
C LEU A 195 -16.29 -3.47 -13.92
N SER A 196 -17.57 -3.79 -13.88
CA SER A 196 -18.55 -3.15 -12.98
C SER A 196 -18.51 -3.68 -11.54
N GLN A 197 -18.00 -4.90 -11.32
CA GLN A 197 -17.92 -5.53 -10.00
C GLN A 197 -16.51 -5.44 -9.39
N CYS A 198 -15.49 -5.26 -10.22
CA CYS A 198 -14.12 -5.13 -9.76
C CYS A 198 -14.00 -3.97 -8.77
N PRO A 199 -13.43 -4.20 -7.55
CA PRO A 199 -13.20 -3.11 -6.62
C PRO A 199 -12.26 -2.08 -7.25
N GLU A 200 -12.59 -0.79 -7.12
CA GLU A 200 -11.80 0.30 -7.73
C GLU A 200 -10.32 0.27 -7.32
N LEU A 201 -10.03 -0.20 -6.10
CA LEU A 201 -8.66 -0.39 -5.64
C LEU A 201 -7.81 -1.22 -6.62
N TYR A 202 -8.39 -2.21 -7.28
CA TYR A 202 -7.70 -3.14 -8.20
C TYR A 202 -8.01 -2.88 -9.67
N LEU A 203 -8.71 -1.79 -9.98
CA LEU A 203 -9.30 -1.57 -11.29
C LEU A 203 -8.29 -1.64 -12.44
N LEU A 204 -7.20 -0.88 -12.36
CA LEU A 204 -6.18 -0.83 -13.42
C LEU A 204 -5.21 -2.03 -13.39
N CYS A 205 -5.21 -2.79 -12.30
CA CYS A 205 -4.51 -4.07 -12.24
C CYS A 205 -5.20 -5.13 -13.09
N PHE A 206 -6.53 -5.16 -13.12
CA PHE A 206 -7.29 -6.21 -13.80
C PHE A 206 -7.89 -5.78 -15.14
N HIS A 207 -8.09 -4.50 -15.36
CA HIS A 207 -8.77 -3.99 -16.55
C HIS A 207 -7.97 -2.89 -17.25
N ASN A 208 -8.01 -2.95 -18.58
CA ASN A 208 -7.69 -1.79 -19.42
C ASN A 208 -8.95 -0.93 -19.53
N VAL A 209 -8.94 0.26 -18.94
CA VAL A 209 -10.14 1.07 -18.67
C VAL A 209 -10.10 2.37 -19.48
N PRO A 210 -11.18 2.73 -20.19
CA PRO A 210 -11.28 4.02 -20.85
C PRO A 210 -11.14 5.19 -19.88
N TRP A 211 -10.42 6.24 -20.26
CA TRP A 211 -10.29 7.45 -19.45
C TRP A 211 -11.63 8.13 -19.11
N SER A 212 -12.66 7.92 -19.94
CA SER A 212 -14.02 8.42 -19.75
C SER A 212 -14.87 7.54 -18.81
N HIS A 213 -14.36 6.38 -18.38
CA HIS A 213 -15.09 5.47 -17.50
C HIS A 213 -15.59 6.20 -16.25
N LYS A 214 -16.86 6.02 -15.90
CA LYS A 214 -17.47 6.61 -14.71
C LYS A 214 -17.13 5.81 -13.46
N MET A 215 -16.41 6.44 -12.54
CA MET A 215 -16.07 5.91 -11.24
C MET A 215 -17.27 6.01 -10.27
N LYS A 216 -17.20 5.33 -9.13
CA LYS A 216 -18.26 5.37 -8.11
C LYS A 216 -18.55 6.78 -7.58
N SER A 217 -17.57 7.65 -7.61
CA SER A 217 -17.74 9.07 -7.27
C SER A 217 -18.58 9.86 -8.27
N GLY A 218 -18.88 9.28 -9.45
CA GLY A 218 -19.53 9.95 -10.58
C GLY A 218 -18.58 10.74 -11.49
N LYS A 219 -17.32 10.90 -11.13
CA LYS A 219 -16.28 11.50 -11.98
C LYS A 219 -15.76 10.49 -12.99
N SER A 220 -15.08 10.97 -14.03
CA SER A 220 -14.35 10.09 -14.94
C SER A 220 -13.08 9.54 -14.29
N LEU A 221 -12.58 8.39 -14.77
CA LEU A 221 -11.30 7.83 -14.35
C LEU A 221 -10.17 8.87 -14.48
N ARG A 222 -10.16 9.66 -15.56
CA ARG A 222 -9.19 10.74 -15.77
C ARG A 222 -9.18 11.76 -14.64
N GLU A 223 -10.37 12.24 -14.27
CA GLU A 223 -10.52 13.23 -13.17
C GLU A 223 -10.08 12.65 -11.82
N GLU A 224 -10.51 11.43 -11.54
CA GLU A 224 -10.13 10.72 -10.31
C GLU A 224 -8.63 10.39 -10.25
N PHE A 225 -8.04 9.99 -11.38
CA PHE A 225 -6.61 9.71 -11.46
C PHE A 225 -5.78 10.97 -11.13
N LYS A 226 -6.14 12.12 -11.73
CA LYS A 226 -5.52 13.41 -11.40
C LYS A 226 -5.70 13.79 -9.93
N SER A 227 -6.91 13.60 -9.41
CA SER A 227 -7.24 13.90 -8.01
C SER A 227 -6.42 13.04 -7.04
N ASN A 228 -6.24 11.74 -7.35
CA ASN A 228 -5.45 10.83 -6.53
C ASN A 228 -3.98 11.19 -6.50
N LEU A 229 -3.38 11.50 -7.65
CA LEU A 229 -1.98 11.97 -7.70
C LEU A 229 -1.78 13.18 -6.78
N LYS A 230 -2.72 14.13 -6.78
CA LYS A 230 -2.66 15.34 -5.94
C LYS A 230 -2.84 15.02 -4.46
N ARG A 231 -3.81 14.16 -4.12
CA ARG A 231 -4.11 13.75 -2.74
C ARG A 231 -2.90 13.16 -2.02
N GLY A 232 -2.10 12.37 -2.74
CA GLY A 232 -0.90 11.77 -2.16
C GLY A 232 0.14 12.80 -1.70
N ILE A 233 0.28 13.93 -2.43
CA ILE A 233 1.17 15.02 -2.01
C ILE A 233 0.59 15.76 -0.82
N GLU A 234 -0.69 16.09 -0.86
CA GLU A 234 -1.38 16.83 0.19
C GLU A 234 -1.31 16.09 1.53
N GLN A 235 -1.35 14.75 1.52
CA GLN A 235 -1.22 13.96 2.73
C GLN A 235 0.14 14.09 3.41
N VAL A 236 1.22 14.23 2.65
CA VAL A 236 2.56 14.46 3.23
C VAL A 236 2.60 15.80 3.93
N ASP A 237 1.98 16.85 3.37
CA ASP A 237 1.87 18.15 4.02
C ASP A 237 1.05 18.06 5.32
N VAL A 238 -0.04 17.29 5.34
CA VAL A 238 -0.83 17.01 6.56
C VAL A 238 0.04 16.30 7.60
N ASN A 239 0.80 15.28 7.21
CA ASN A 239 1.68 14.54 8.13
C ASN A 239 2.74 15.45 8.76
N ILE A 240 3.34 16.37 8.00
CA ILE A 240 4.27 17.39 8.53
C ILE A 240 3.56 18.29 9.56
N GLY A 241 2.34 18.73 9.28
CA GLY A 241 1.53 19.53 10.21
C GLY A 241 1.23 18.79 11.50
N LEU A 242 0.78 17.54 11.41
CA LEU A 242 0.49 16.69 12.56
C LEU A 242 1.76 16.47 13.40
N TRP A 243 2.88 16.13 12.77
CA TRP A 243 4.15 15.94 13.49
C TRP A 243 4.60 17.21 14.22
N LYS A 244 4.50 18.37 13.57
CA LYS A 244 4.82 19.65 14.19
C LYS A 244 3.96 19.98 15.41
N SER A 245 2.69 19.57 15.43
CA SER A 245 1.78 19.84 16.53
C SER A 245 2.20 19.17 17.85
N ILE A 246 3.00 18.12 17.79
CA ILE A 246 3.45 17.33 18.95
C ILE A 246 4.92 17.57 19.31
N ARG A 247 5.55 18.64 18.79
CA ARG A 247 6.98 18.93 18.98
C ARG A 247 7.45 18.82 20.43
N ASN A 248 6.69 19.38 21.38
CA ASN A 248 7.06 19.43 22.79
C ASN A 248 6.71 18.15 23.54
N LYS A 249 6.21 17.12 22.86
CA LYS A 249 5.78 15.84 23.44
C LYS A 249 6.70 14.68 23.06
N ILE A 250 7.63 14.91 22.14
CA ILE A 250 8.56 13.92 21.60
C ILE A 250 9.98 14.29 21.96
N ASP A 251 10.84 13.29 22.17
CA ASP A 251 12.26 13.49 22.32
C ASP A 251 12.82 14.39 21.19
N PRO A 252 13.56 15.47 21.51
CA PRO A 252 13.96 16.46 20.51
C PRO A 252 14.79 15.89 19.37
N VAL A 253 15.67 14.92 19.62
CA VAL A 253 16.53 14.32 18.59
C VAL A 253 15.68 13.52 17.61
N ARG A 254 14.84 12.65 18.15
CA ARG A 254 13.93 11.82 17.32
C ARG A 254 12.90 12.68 16.59
N TYR A 255 12.45 13.78 17.21
CA TYR A 255 11.54 14.71 16.57
C TYR A 255 12.15 15.31 15.30
N GLU A 256 13.37 15.81 15.37
CA GLU A 256 14.05 16.44 14.22
C GLU A 256 14.39 15.39 13.14
N GLU A 257 14.84 14.18 13.51
CA GLU A 257 15.11 13.10 12.54
C GLU A 257 13.87 12.70 11.73
N VAL A 258 12.72 12.60 12.39
CA VAL A 258 11.44 12.31 11.69
C VAL A 258 11.02 13.51 10.83
N LEU A 259 11.13 14.73 11.33
CA LEU A 259 10.77 15.91 10.57
C LEU A 259 11.62 16.07 9.30
N GLU A 260 12.93 15.80 9.39
CA GLU A 260 13.83 15.80 8.24
C GLU A 260 13.40 14.73 7.20
N SER A 261 13.05 13.53 7.67
CA SER A 261 12.54 12.44 6.83
C SER A 261 11.25 12.84 6.11
N LEU A 262 10.29 13.45 6.82
CA LEU A 262 9.04 13.94 6.23
C LEU A 262 9.27 15.05 5.18
N TYR A 263 10.22 15.96 5.42
CA TYR A 263 10.58 16.96 4.42
C TYR A 263 11.26 16.36 3.18
N LYS A 264 12.05 15.29 3.36
CA LYS A 264 12.61 14.56 2.23
C LYS A 264 11.50 13.89 1.42
N GLU A 265 10.60 13.19 2.09
CA GLU A 265 9.42 12.58 1.46
C GLU A 265 8.61 13.62 0.68
N GLN A 266 8.36 14.79 1.27
CA GLN A 266 7.65 15.89 0.59
C GLN A 266 8.32 16.31 -0.72
N ARG A 267 9.64 16.50 -0.71
CA ARG A 267 10.39 16.87 -1.92
C ARG A 267 10.31 15.79 -2.98
N ASP A 268 10.53 14.54 -2.57
CA ASP A 268 10.59 13.40 -3.50
C ASP A 268 9.21 13.09 -4.10
N THR A 269 8.14 13.19 -3.30
CA THR A 269 6.77 13.02 -3.77
C THR A 269 6.38 14.13 -4.77
N LYS A 270 6.81 15.37 -4.56
CA LYS A 270 6.61 16.48 -5.52
C LYS A 270 7.31 16.22 -6.85
N VAL A 271 8.54 15.70 -6.81
CA VAL A 271 9.29 15.31 -8.02
C VAL A 271 8.58 14.18 -8.77
N PHE A 272 8.12 13.17 -8.05
CA PHE A 272 7.37 12.06 -8.64
C PHE A 272 6.06 12.54 -9.28
N TYR A 273 5.31 13.39 -8.60
CA TYR A 273 4.07 13.97 -9.12
C TYR A 273 4.30 14.77 -10.40
N GLN A 274 5.35 15.60 -10.44
CA GLN A 274 5.67 16.37 -11.65
C GLN A 274 6.02 15.45 -12.82
N ALA A 275 6.77 14.37 -12.56
CA ALA A 275 7.07 13.36 -13.56
C ALA A 275 5.79 12.66 -14.05
N ALA A 276 4.86 12.34 -13.15
CA ALA A 276 3.56 11.77 -13.51
C ALA A 276 2.73 12.73 -14.39
N LEU A 277 2.65 14.01 -14.01
CA LEU A 277 1.94 15.00 -14.83
C LEU A 277 2.56 15.13 -16.21
N ASN A 278 3.87 15.24 -16.31
CA ASN A 278 4.57 15.35 -17.58
C ASN A 278 4.32 14.13 -18.47
N PHE A 279 4.39 12.93 -17.89
CA PHE A 279 4.17 11.70 -18.65
C PHE A 279 2.71 11.55 -19.09
N PHE A 280 1.76 11.70 -18.17
CA PHE A 280 0.36 11.42 -18.48
C PHE A 280 -0.32 12.54 -19.28
N SER A 281 0.20 13.78 -19.27
CA SER A 281 -0.40 14.91 -20.01
C SER A 281 -0.56 14.66 -21.51
N GLN A 282 0.27 13.82 -22.11
CA GLN A 282 0.19 13.44 -23.52
C GLN A 282 -0.99 12.49 -23.83
N TYR A 283 -1.60 11.91 -22.82
CA TYR A 283 -2.73 10.98 -22.94
C TYR A 283 -4.06 11.57 -22.44
N TRP A 284 -4.02 12.78 -21.90
CA TRP A 284 -5.20 13.41 -21.31
C TRP A 284 -5.89 14.40 -22.25
#